data_7f1f79cb33ab192b2ecb31ae03812c1b
#
_entry.id   7f1f79cb33ab192b2ecb31ae03812c1b
#
_cell.length_a   1.000
_cell.length_b   1.000
_cell.length_c   1.000
_cell.angle_alpha   90.00
_cell.angle_beta   90.00
_cell.angle_gamma   90.00
#
_symmetry.space_group_name_H-M   'P 1'
#
loop_
_entity.id
_entity.type
_entity.pdbx_description
1 polymer ?
#
loop_
_entity_poly.entity_id
_entity_poly.type
_entity_poly.pdbx_seq_one_letter_code
_entity_poly.pdbx_strand_id
1 'polypeptide(L)'
;MKQLIVNADDFGAGNGVNRGVVEARVHGIVTSASLMVTMPAAAQAAALARAHPRLGVGLHVVLTEEDGRLRVDPARPDDCSREIRTQIARFEQLLGARPTHLDSHHNVHRHPLLTALFVEAAAEFALPLREHSAVRYFSSFYGQWDGQTHPEQIGAESLERMLRDEVGDGMTELACHPGYMEPDFSSSYAIEREMELRTLCDQRAMDMVKAQGIHLTSYAELGAAASHVNGRRLDV
;
A
#
# COMPACT_ATOMS: atom_id res chain seq x y z
N MET A 1 3.61 -4.89 21.83
CA MET A 1 2.33 -4.22 21.42
C MET A 1 2.08 -4.54 19.94
N LYS A 2 0.92 -5.04 19.61
CA LYS A 2 0.50 -5.35 18.22
C LYS A 2 0.10 -4.07 17.49
N GLN A 3 0.78 -3.74 16.40
CA GLN A 3 0.47 -2.59 15.54
C GLN A 3 0.20 -3.08 14.13
N LEU A 4 -0.86 -2.56 13.49
CA LEU A 4 -1.27 -2.97 12.15
C LEU A 4 -1.40 -1.75 11.24
N ILE A 5 -0.70 -1.79 10.12
CA ILE A 5 -0.90 -0.95 8.96
C ILE A 5 -1.79 -1.74 8.00
N VAL A 6 -2.93 -1.18 7.60
CA VAL A 6 -3.75 -1.72 6.52
C VAL A 6 -3.53 -0.83 5.30
N ASN A 7 -2.74 -1.33 4.35
CA ASN A 7 -2.34 -0.58 3.17
C ASN A 7 -3.21 -0.95 1.97
N ALA A 8 -3.87 0.03 1.40
CA ALA A 8 -4.63 -0.12 0.15
C ALA A 8 -3.72 0.16 -1.04
N ASP A 9 -3.42 -0.88 -1.80
CA ASP A 9 -2.63 -0.80 -3.02
C ASP A 9 -3.46 -0.20 -4.18
N ASP A 10 -2.81 0.21 -5.26
CA ASP A 10 -3.40 0.72 -6.51
C ASP A 10 -4.15 2.06 -6.39
N PHE A 11 -3.94 2.85 -5.34
CA PHE A 11 -4.51 4.19 -5.28
C PHE A 11 -4.05 5.02 -6.48
N GLY A 12 -4.96 5.62 -7.23
CA GLY A 12 -4.67 6.34 -8.48
C GLY A 12 -4.88 5.52 -9.75
N ALA A 13 -5.13 4.22 -9.67
CA ALA A 13 -5.37 3.37 -10.84
C ALA A 13 -6.63 3.81 -11.62
N GLY A 14 -7.74 4.02 -10.91
CA GLY A 14 -9.03 4.47 -11.46
C GLY A 14 -9.85 5.24 -10.42
N ASN A 15 -10.87 5.97 -10.88
CA ASN A 15 -11.72 6.76 -10.00
C ASN A 15 -12.49 5.89 -9.00
N GLY A 16 -12.94 4.71 -9.42
CA GLY A 16 -13.63 3.75 -8.57
C GLY A 16 -12.71 3.18 -7.48
N VAL A 17 -11.45 2.88 -7.82
CA VAL A 17 -10.43 2.45 -6.85
C VAL A 17 -10.19 3.56 -5.83
N ASN A 18 -10.01 4.80 -6.28
CA ASN A 18 -9.80 5.95 -5.41
C ASN A 18 -10.95 6.13 -4.39
N ARG A 19 -12.20 6.00 -4.86
CA ARG A 19 -13.36 6.10 -3.96
C ARG A 19 -13.38 4.97 -2.93
N GLY A 20 -13.11 3.73 -3.35
CA GLY A 20 -13.08 2.59 -2.43
C GLY A 20 -11.98 2.71 -1.37
N VAL A 21 -10.79 3.18 -1.75
CA VAL A 21 -9.69 3.44 -0.79
C VAL A 21 -10.12 4.47 0.26
N VAL A 22 -10.73 5.59 -0.18
CA VAL A 22 -11.20 6.64 0.74
C VAL A 22 -12.33 6.12 1.61
N GLU A 23 -13.27 5.37 1.08
CA GLU A 23 -14.36 4.76 1.84
C GLU A 23 -13.83 3.80 2.91
N ALA A 24 -12.90 2.91 2.53
CA ALA A 24 -12.25 1.99 3.47
C ALA A 24 -11.42 2.73 4.54
N ARG A 25 -10.91 3.94 4.23
CA ARG A 25 -10.26 4.82 5.21
C ARG A 25 -11.25 5.47 6.17
N VAL A 26 -12.40 5.92 5.69
CA VAL A 26 -13.37 6.70 6.48
C VAL A 26 -14.27 5.79 7.31
N HIS A 27 -14.70 4.69 6.74
CA HIS A 27 -15.70 3.79 7.31
C HIS A 27 -15.13 2.41 7.72
N GLY A 28 -13.89 2.11 7.37
CA GLY A 28 -13.26 0.82 7.62
C GLY A 28 -11.95 0.93 8.40
N ILE A 29 -11.09 -0.06 8.17
CA ILE A 29 -9.83 -0.23 8.90
C ILE A 29 -8.58 0.21 8.12
N VAL A 30 -8.70 0.73 6.89
CA VAL A 30 -7.55 1.20 6.08
C VAL A 30 -6.89 2.41 6.74
N THR A 31 -5.56 2.37 6.81
CA THR A 31 -4.73 3.41 7.45
C THR A 31 -3.71 4.03 6.51
N SER A 32 -3.30 3.29 5.48
CA SER A 32 -2.33 3.72 4.48
C SER A 32 -2.81 3.34 3.08
N ALA A 33 -2.25 3.97 2.06
CA ALA A 33 -2.42 3.60 0.66
C ALA A 33 -1.15 3.85 -0.12
N SER A 34 -0.92 3.11 -1.20
CA SER A 34 0.19 3.33 -2.12
C SER A 34 -0.30 3.84 -3.46
N LEU A 35 0.22 5.01 -3.87
CA LEU A 35 -0.23 5.79 -5.02
C LEU A 35 0.53 5.41 -6.29
N MET A 36 -0.20 5.06 -7.33
CA MET A 36 0.31 4.84 -8.70
C MET A 36 0.34 6.17 -9.47
N VAL A 37 1.46 6.88 -9.40
CA VAL A 37 1.61 8.25 -9.95
C VAL A 37 1.53 8.33 -11.48
N THR A 38 1.70 7.21 -12.18
CA THR A 38 1.68 7.12 -13.64
C THR A 38 0.31 6.79 -14.22
N MET A 39 -0.66 6.47 -13.35
CA MET A 39 -1.99 6.04 -13.76
C MET A 39 -2.95 7.23 -13.97
N PRO A 40 -4.02 7.05 -14.79
CA PRO A 40 -4.91 8.15 -15.19
C PRO A 40 -5.57 8.91 -14.03
N ALA A 41 -5.93 8.21 -12.94
CA ALA A 41 -6.62 8.80 -11.80
C ALA A 41 -5.66 9.33 -10.69
N ALA A 42 -4.35 9.38 -10.94
CA ALA A 42 -3.35 9.82 -9.95
C ALA A 42 -3.60 11.25 -9.41
N ALA A 43 -4.01 12.18 -10.28
CA ALA A 43 -4.32 13.55 -9.87
C ALA A 43 -5.53 13.63 -8.93
N GLN A 44 -6.57 12.84 -9.18
CA GLN A 44 -7.73 12.71 -8.29
C GLN A 44 -7.31 12.09 -6.94
N ALA A 45 -6.52 11.01 -6.98
CA ALA A 45 -5.99 10.38 -5.77
C ALA A 45 -5.20 11.36 -4.90
N ALA A 46 -4.33 12.18 -5.51
CA ALA A 46 -3.59 13.21 -4.81
C ALA A 46 -4.50 14.28 -4.17
N ALA A 47 -5.59 14.69 -4.84
CA ALA A 47 -6.57 15.59 -4.26
C ALA A 47 -7.31 14.96 -3.06
N LEU A 48 -7.70 13.71 -3.16
CA LEU A 48 -8.33 12.94 -2.09
C LEU A 48 -7.37 12.72 -0.90
N ALA A 49 -6.10 12.42 -1.16
CA ALA A 49 -5.08 12.31 -0.10
C ALA A 49 -4.95 13.60 0.72
N ARG A 50 -4.93 14.76 0.07
CA ARG A 50 -4.92 16.06 0.76
C ARG A 50 -6.19 16.32 1.58
N ALA A 51 -7.34 15.83 1.11
CA ALA A 51 -8.61 15.95 1.86
C ALA A 51 -8.69 14.97 3.05
N HIS A 52 -7.86 13.93 3.05
CA HIS A 52 -7.81 12.90 4.10
C HIS A 52 -6.40 12.80 4.74
N PRO A 53 -5.92 13.82 5.47
CA PRO A 53 -4.52 13.92 5.94
C PRO A 53 -4.10 12.83 6.95
N ARG A 54 -5.05 12.06 7.47
CA ARG A 54 -4.76 10.89 8.32
C ARG A 54 -4.53 9.60 7.51
N LEU A 55 -4.68 9.61 6.19
CA LEU A 55 -4.28 8.51 5.32
C LEU A 55 -2.78 8.63 5.05
N GLY A 56 -1.98 7.67 5.48
CA GLY A 56 -0.57 7.59 5.11
C GLY A 56 -0.46 7.23 3.63
N VAL A 57 0.18 8.07 2.81
CA VAL A 57 0.29 7.77 1.37
C VAL A 57 1.74 7.53 0.98
N GLY A 58 2.01 6.30 0.50
CA GLY A 58 3.27 5.88 -0.09
C GLY A 58 3.23 5.89 -1.61
N LEU A 59 4.32 5.48 -2.22
CA LEU A 59 4.44 5.33 -3.67
C LEU A 59 4.36 3.87 -4.08
N HIS A 60 3.36 3.54 -4.92
CA HIS A 60 3.22 2.26 -5.61
C HIS A 60 3.92 2.34 -6.96
N VAL A 61 5.19 1.92 -7.02
CA VAL A 61 6.00 2.01 -8.24
C VAL A 61 5.44 1.09 -9.32
N VAL A 62 5.17 1.65 -10.49
CA VAL A 62 4.61 0.91 -11.63
C VAL A 62 5.72 0.68 -12.66
N LEU A 63 6.22 -0.55 -12.73
CA LEU A 63 7.18 -1.00 -13.76
C LEU A 63 6.59 -2.12 -14.63
N THR A 64 5.29 -2.41 -14.50
CA THR A 64 4.60 -3.45 -15.25
C THR A 64 3.32 -2.93 -15.91
N GLU A 65 2.90 -3.61 -16.96
CA GLU A 65 1.54 -3.56 -17.47
C GLU A 65 0.60 -4.40 -16.58
N GLU A 66 -0.72 -4.27 -16.77
CA GLU A 66 -1.73 -5.05 -16.03
C GLU A 66 -1.62 -6.57 -16.24
N ASP A 67 -1.02 -7.00 -17.35
CA ASP A 67 -0.74 -8.41 -17.63
C ASP A 67 0.57 -8.90 -17.00
N GLY A 68 1.22 -8.08 -16.18
CA GLY A 68 2.46 -8.40 -15.47
C GLY A 68 3.74 -8.24 -16.29
N ARG A 69 3.67 -7.92 -17.59
CA ARG A 69 4.87 -7.66 -18.39
C ARG A 69 5.60 -6.40 -17.91
N LEU A 70 6.93 -6.50 -17.78
CA LEU A 70 7.76 -5.35 -17.44
C LEU A 70 7.71 -4.28 -18.55
N ARG A 71 7.53 -3.02 -18.15
CA ARG A 71 7.66 -1.82 -19.00
C ARG A 71 9.10 -1.39 -19.18
N VAL A 72 9.99 -1.90 -18.33
CA VAL A 72 11.42 -1.61 -18.33
C VAL A 72 12.20 -2.89 -18.61
N ASP A 73 13.37 -2.76 -19.23
CA ASP A 73 14.27 -3.89 -19.38
C ASP A 73 15.08 -4.08 -18.07
N PRO A 74 14.87 -5.15 -17.31
CA PRO A 74 15.56 -5.35 -16.04
C PRO A 74 17.06 -5.58 -16.19
N ALA A 75 17.55 -5.87 -17.41
CA ALA A 75 18.98 -5.95 -17.72
C ALA A 75 19.63 -4.55 -17.90
N ARG A 76 18.84 -3.47 -17.81
CA ARG A 76 19.30 -2.09 -17.90
C ARG A 76 19.08 -1.35 -16.56
N PRO A 77 19.90 -1.60 -15.54
CA PRO A 77 19.68 -1.10 -14.18
C PRO A 77 19.60 0.43 -14.09
N ASP A 78 20.36 1.15 -14.90
CA ASP A 78 20.33 2.63 -14.91
C ASP A 78 18.98 3.17 -15.38
N ASP A 79 18.35 2.55 -16.36
CA ASP A 79 17.03 2.95 -16.86
C ASP A 79 15.94 2.62 -15.82
N CYS A 80 16.00 1.44 -15.21
CA CYS A 80 15.09 1.04 -14.14
C CYS A 80 15.21 1.99 -12.92
N SER A 81 16.43 2.27 -12.50
CA SER A 81 16.72 3.18 -11.38
C SER A 81 16.24 4.61 -11.67
N ARG A 82 16.41 5.09 -12.90
CA ARG A 82 15.91 6.40 -13.34
C ARG A 82 14.38 6.45 -13.29
N GLU A 83 13.71 5.39 -13.74
CA GLU A 83 12.24 5.33 -13.71
C GLU A 83 11.70 5.35 -12.28
N ILE A 84 12.28 4.60 -11.34
CA ILE A 84 11.89 4.63 -9.92
C ILE A 84 12.01 6.05 -9.37
N ARG A 85 13.15 6.72 -9.59
CA ARG A 85 13.36 8.11 -9.13
C ARG A 85 12.41 9.11 -9.81
N THR A 86 12.10 8.89 -11.08
CA THR A 86 11.13 9.72 -11.81
C THR A 86 9.74 9.63 -11.17
N GLN A 87 9.32 8.43 -10.76
CA GLN A 87 8.04 8.25 -10.09
C GLN A 87 8.03 8.85 -8.68
N ILE A 88 9.14 8.79 -7.94
CA ILE A 88 9.28 9.48 -6.64
C ILE A 88 9.14 11.01 -6.84
N ALA A 89 9.86 11.59 -7.80
CA ALA A 89 9.76 13.01 -8.09
C ALA A 89 8.35 13.43 -8.52
N ARG A 90 7.67 12.60 -9.33
CA ARG A 90 6.27 12.84 -9.72
C ARG A 90 5.31 12.77 -8.54
N PHE A 91 5.55 11.86 -7.60
CA PHE A 91 4.78 11.80 -6.36
C PHE A 91 4.91 13.12 -5.58
N GLU A 92 6.13 13.60 -5.37
CA GLU A 92 6.38 14.87 -4.67
C GLU A 92 5.73 16.06 -5.38
N GLN A 93 5.74 16.10 -6.71
CA GLN A 93 5.03 17.12 -7.49
C GLN A 93 3.51 17.07 -7.28
N LEU A 94 2.91 15.88 -7.25
CA LEU A 94 1.47 15.70 -7.08
C LEU A 94 1.00 16.00 -5.67
N LEU A 95 1.72 15.56 -4.65
CA LEU A 95 1.32 15.63 -3.25
C LEU A 95 1.86 16.87 -2.53
N GLY A 96 2.97 17.45 -2.99
CA GLY A 96 3.72 18.49 -2.28
C GLY A 96 4.44 17.97 -1.03
N ALA A 97 4.59 16.65 -0.91
CA ALA A 97 5.20 15.97 0.22
C ALA A 97 5.89 14.68 -0.24
N ARG A 98 6.79 14.13 0.57
CA ARG A 98 7.44 12.85 0.30
C ARG A 98 6.48 11.68 0.52
N PRO A 99 6.66 10.55 -0.18
CA PRO A 99 5.97 9.30 0.14
C PRO A 99 6.22 8.89 1.60
N THR A 100 5.25 8.25 2.24
CA THR A 100 5.45 7.69 3.58
C THR A 100 6.18 6.35 3.56
N HIS A 101 6.11 5.64 2.44
CA HIS A 101 6.77 4.35 2.19
C HIS A 101 6.86 4.10 0.68
N LEU A 102 7.57 3.04 0.33
CA LEU A 102 7.77 2.56 -1.03
C LEU A 102 7.35 1.10 -1.15
N ASP A 103 6.60 0.79 -2.15
CA ASP A 103 6.27 -0.56 -2.60
C ASP A 103 6.12 -0.59 -4.12
N SER A 104 5.58 -1.65 -4.71
CA SER A 104 5.45 -1.71 -6.16
C SER A 104 4.32 -2.61 -6.63
N HIS A 105 3.69 -2.20 -7.72
CA HIS A 105 2.68 -2.98 -8.43
C HIS A 105 3.22 -4.35 -8.84
N HIS A 106 2.40 -5.40 -8.69
CA HIS A 106 2.79 -6.79 -8.88
C HIS A 106 4.02 -7.23 -8.06
N ASN A 107 4.35 -6.53 -6.98
CA ASN A 107 5.51 -6.81 -6.13
C ASN A 107 6.83 -6.93 -6.91
N VAL A 108 7.02 -6.11 -7.97
CA VAL A 108 8.23 -6.18 -8.80
C VAL A 108 9.52 -5.85 -8.06
N HIS A 109 9.45 -5.24 -6.86
CA HIS A 109 10.59 -5.08 -5.96
C HIS A 109 11.20 -6.42 -5.49
N ARG A 110 10.47 -7.55 -5.65
CA ARG A 110 10.98 -8.92 -5.42
C ARG A 110 11.75 -9.50 -6.61
N HIS A 111 11.71 -8.84 -7.78
CA HIS A 111 12.39 -9.34 -8.97
C HIS A 111 13.91 -9.32 -8.75
N PRO A 112 14.65 -10.43 -8.99
CA PRO A 112 16.06 -10.55 -8.62
C PRO A 112 16.97 -9.44 -9.15
N LEU A 113 16.69 -8.90 -10.34
CA LEU A 113 17.47 -7.82 -10.95
C LEU A 113 17.01 -6.42 -10.51
N LEU A 114 15.86 -6.27 -9.85
CA LEU A 114 15.30 -4.98 -9.45
C LEU A 114 15.39 -4.72 -7.94
N THR A 115 15.43 -5.75 -7.12
CA THR A 115 15.43 -5.64 -5.65
C THR A 115 16.49 -4.65 -5.15
N ALA A 116 17.74 -4.77 -5.63
CA ALA A 116 18.82 -3.87 -5.21
C ALA A 116 18.51 -2.40 -5.52
N LEU A 117 17.90 -2.11 -6.67
CA LEU A 117 17.56 -0.75 -7.10
C LEU A 117 16.46 -0.14 -6.23
N PHE A 118 15.48 -0.94 -5.80
CA PHE A 118 14.45 -0.51 -4.85
C PHE A 118 15.05 -0.22 -3.47
N VAL A 119 15.95 -1.08 -2.98
CA VAL A 119 16.65 -0.88 -1.71
C VAL A 119 17.51 0.39 -1.74
N GLU A 120 18.25 0.62 -2.83
CA GLU A 120 19.04 1.83 -3.03
C GLU A 120 18.18 3.09 -3.04
N ALA A 121 17.07 3.09 -3.80
CA ALA A 121 16.13 4.21 -3.85
C ALA A 121 15.50 4.46 -2.46
N ALA A 122 15.06 3.41 -1.77
CA ALA A 122 14.49 3.52 -0.43
C ALA A 122 15.50 4.13 0.56
N ALA A 123 16.77 3.72 0.50
CA ALA A 123 17.84 4.29 1.34
C ALA A 123 18.14 5.76 0.98
N GLU A 124 18.24 6.10 -0.31
CA GLU A 124 18.49 7.46 -0.80
C GLU A 124 17.42 8.44 -0.32
N PHE A 125 16.16 8.05 -0.38
CA PHE A 125 15.02 8.89 0.01
C PHE A 125 14.59 8.71 1.47
N ALA A 126 15.29 7.85 2.24
CA ALA A 126 14.97 7.49 3.63
C ALA A 126 13.51 7.01 3.80
N LEU A 127 13.05 6.13 2.90
CA LEU A 127 11.70 5.57 2.89
C LEU A 127 11.73 4.12 3.39
N PRO A 128 10.76 3.70 4.22
CA PRO A 128 10.51 2.27 4.44
C PRO A 128 10.15 1.61 3.11
N LEU A 129 10.81 0.51 2.76
CA LEU A 129 10.44 -0.33 1.64
C LEU A 129 9.69 -1.56 2.16
N ARG A 130 8.56 -1.90 1.54
CA ARG A 130 7.82 -3.14 1.84
C ARG A 130 8.76 -4.34 1.81
N GLU A 131 8.66 -5.23 2.79
CA GLU A 131 9.51 -6.41 3.01
C GLU A 131 11.00 -6.13 3.31
N HIS A 132 11.47 -4.90 3.18
CA HIS A 132 12.86 -4.48 3.43
C HIS A 132 12.96 -3.42 4.54
N SER A 133 12.00 -3.38 5.45
CA SER A 133 11.94 -2.49 6.60
C SER A 133 11.65 -3.27 7.88
N ALA A 134 11.51 -2.57 9.01
CA ALA A 134 11.13 -3.20 10.28
C ALA A 134 9.64 -3.63 10.34
N VAL A 135 8.85 -3.30 9.32
CA VAL A 135 7.44 -3.67 9.20
C VAL A 135 7.35 -5.06 8.58
N ARG A 136 6.75 -6.01 9.30
CA ARG A 136 6.44 -7.33 8.74
C ARG A 136 5.30 -7.18 7.74
N TYR A 137 5.33 -7.93 6.68
CA TYR A 137 4.34 -7.88 5.61
C TYR A 137 3.65 -9.22 5.43
N PHE A 138 2.34 -9.19 5.23
CA PHE A 138 1.61 -10.33 4.71
C PHE A 138 0.60 -9.92 3.63
N SER A 139 0.43 -10.79 2.63
CA SER A 139 -0.41 -10.57 1.46
C SER A 139 -1.51 -11.62 1.29
N SER A 140 -1.81 -12.35 2.35
CA SER A 140 -2.79 -13.46 2.29
C SER A 140 -4.24 -12.98 2.15
N PHE A 141 -4.54 -11.71 2.39
CA PHE A 141 -5.84 -11.09 2.11
C PHE A 141 -5.90 -10.70 0.63
N TYR A 142 -5.98 -11.71 -0.22
CA TYR A 142 -6.04 -11.61 -1.68
C TYR A 142 -6.94 -12.73 -2.22
N GLY A 143 -7.94 -12.37 -3.03
CA GLY A 143 -9.05 -13.25 -3.38
C GLY A 143 -9.00 -13.83 -4.79
N GLN A 144 -7.83 -13.86 -5.46
CA GLN A 144 -7.76 -14.42 -6.81
C GLN A 144 -6.45 -15.18 -7.04
N TRP A 145 -6.54 -16.42 -7.50
CA TRP A 145 -5.41 -17.23 -8.01
C TRP A 145 -5.94 -18.28 -8.97
N ASP A 146 -5.06 -18.78 -9.84
CA ASP A 146 -5.39 -19.74 -10.91
C ASP A 146 -6.56 -19.28 -11.80
N GLY A 147 -6.73 -17.95 -11.98
CA GLY A 147 -7.79 -17.36 -12.78
C GLY A 147 -9.19 -17.47 -12.16
N GLN A 148 -9.28 -17.79 -10.86
CA GLN A 148 -10.54 -17.95 -10.13
C GLN A 148 -10.63 -17.00 -8.96
N THR A 149 -11.85 -16.52 -8.67
CA THR A 149 -12.17 -15.74 -7.49
C THR A 149 -12.38 -16.66 -6.28
N HIS A 150 -11.76 -16.32 -5.16
CA HIS A 150 -11.82 -17.02 -3.87
C HIS A 150 -12.39 -16.11 -2.79
N PRO A 151 -13.71 -15.89 -2.77
CA PRO A 151 -14.36 -14.94 -1.88
C PRO A 151 -14.20 -15.30 -0.39
N GLU A 152 -14.05 -16.58 -0.09
CA GLU A 152 -13.79 -17.07 1.26
C GLU A 152 -12.48 -16.55 1.84
N GLN A 153 -11.48 -16.22 0.98
CA GLN A 153 -10.16 -15.73 1.40
C GLN A 153 -10.18 -14.25 1.81
N ILE A 154 -11.11 -13.48 1.28
CA ILE A 154 -11.25 -12.03 1.54
C ILE A 154 -12.53 -11.69 2.33
N GLY A 155 -13.19 -12.71 2.90
CA GLY A 155 -14.33 -12.56 3.79
C GLY A 155 -13.92 -12.26 5.23
N ALA A 156 -14.91 -11.87 6.05
CA ALA A 156 -14.71 -11.48 7.45
C ALA A 156 -14.07 -12.59 8.31
N GLU A 157 -14.45 -13.85 8.12
CA GLU A 157 -13.90 -14.99 8.88
C GLU A 157 -12.41 -15.22 8.56
N SER A 158 -12.03 -15.05 7.30
CA SER A 158 -10.63 -15.15 6.89
C SER A 158 -9.80 -13.99 7.42
N LEU A 159 -10.33 -12.77 7.37
CA LEU A 159 -9.69 -11.60 7.96
C LEU A 159 -9.46 -11.79 9.46
N GLU A 160 -10.44 -12.31 10.20
CA GLU A 160 -10.29 -12.60 11.63
C GLU A 160 -9.15 -13.58 11.89
N ARG A 161 -9.10 -14.67 11.13
CA ARG A 161 -8.03 -15.66 11.24
C ARG A 161 -6.66 -15.03 10.96
N MET A 162 -6.54 -14.25 9.88
CA MET A 162 -5.30 -13.56 9.54
C MET A 162 -4.85 -12.58 10.62
N LEU A 163 -5.77 -11.76 11.15
CA LEU A 163 -5.45 -10.82 12.22
C LEU A 163 -4.94 -11.54 13.47
N ARG A 164 -5.48 -12.71 13.79
CA ARG A 164 -5.05 -13.51 14.93
C ARG A 164 -3.68 -14.16 14.70
N ASP A 165 -3.47 -14.73 13.52
CA ASP A 165 -2.35 -15.61 13.25
C ASP A 165 -1.11 -14.84 12.72
N GLU A 166 -1.32 -13.74 11.96
CA GLU A 166 -0.24 -12.97 11.33
C GLU A 166 0.18 -11.72 12.13
N VAL A 167 -0.76 -11.12 12.91
CA VAL A 167 -0.43 -9.89 13.65
C VAL A 167 0.11 -10.21 15.03
N GLY A 168 1.43 -10.19 15.16
CA GLY A 168 2.15 -10.37 16.44
C GLY A 168 2.66 -9.04 17.01
N ASP A 169 3.54 -9.13 18.02
CA ASP A 169 4.21 -7.95 18.57
C ASP A 169 5.08 -7.25 17.51
N GLY A 170 5.10 -5.93 17.56
CA GLY A 170 5.73 -5.07 16.59
C GLY A 170 4.74 -4.58 15.53
N MET A 171 5.25 -4.10 14.41
CA MET A 171 4.47 -3.52 13.33
C MET A 171 4.29 -4.53 12.20
N THR A 172 3.07 -4.66 11.73
CA THR A 172 2.72 -5.57 10.63
C THR A 172 1.92 -4.79 9.58
N GLU A 173 2.17 -5.05 8.31
CA GLU A 173 1.38 -4.54 7.18
C GLU A 173 0.51 -5.66 6.61
N LEU A 174 -0.78 -5.36 6.44
CA LEU A 174 -1.73 -6.09 5.61
C LEU A 174 -1.94 -5.31 4.33
N ALA A 175 -1.65 -5.91 3.16
CA ALA A 175 -2.00 -5.33 1.87
C ALA A 175 -3.42 -5.71 1.46
N CYS A 176 -4.13 -4.76 0.86
CA CYS A 176 -5.48 -4.96 0.34
C CYS A 176 -5.71 -4.10 -0.91
N HIS A 177 -6.77 -4.40 -1.66
CA HIS A 177 -7.08 -3.76 -2.94
C HIS A 177 -8.55 -3.28 -3.01
N PRO A 178 -9.05 -2.52 -2.02
CA PRO A 178 -10.45 -2.10 -2.02
C PRO A 178 -10.74 -1.15 -3.18
N GLY A 179 -11.88 -1.30 -3.84
CA GLY A 179 -12.24 -0.42 -4.92
C GLY A 179 -13.61 -0.75 -5.52
N TYR A 180 -14.10 0.18 -6.32
CA TYR A 180 -15.20 -0.03 -7.24
C TYR A 180 -14.65 -0.14 -8.66
N MET A 181 -15.18 -1.06 -9.44
CA MET A 181 -14.82 -1.15 -10.85
C MET A 181 -15.61 -0.14 -11.67
N GLU A 182 -14.90 0.71 -12.38
CA GLU A 182 -15.44 1.71 -13.32
C GLU A 182 -14.75 1.56 -14.68
N PRO A 183 -15.36 2.07 -15.77
CA PRO A 183 -14.84 1.90 -17.14
C PRO A 183 -13.45 2.54 -17.38
N ASP A 184 -13.00 3.42 -16.49
CA ASP A 184 -11.71 4.13 -16.60
C ASP A 184 -10.50 3.29 -16.16
N PHE A 185 -10.73 2.13 -15.57
CA PHE A 185 -9.68 1.17 -15.19
C PHE A 185 -10.14 -0.26 -15.46
N SER A 186 -9.27 -1.06 -16.08
CA SER A 186 -9.52 -2.47 -16.35
C SER A 186 -8.48 -3.32 -15.64
N SER A 187 -8.94 -4.27 -14.84
CA SER A 187 -8.10 -5.22 -14.11
C SER A 187 -8.81 -6.58 -14.05
N SER A 188 -8.05 -7.65 -14.02
CA SER A 188 -8.60 -9.00 -13.76
C SER A 188 -9.08 -9.12 -12.31
N TYR A 189 -8.49 -8.37 -11.38
CA TYR A 189 -8.90 -8.26 -9.99
C TYR A 189 -10.03 -7.22 -9.87
N ALA A 190 -11.24 -7.61 -10.17
CA ALA A 190 -12.37 -6.70 -10.35
C ALA A 190 -13.42 -6.85 -9.23
N ILE A 191 -14.13 -7.95 -9.22
CA ILE A 191 -15.17 -8.21 -8.22
C ILE A 191 -14.58 -8.34 -6.81
N GLU A 192 -13.36 -8.83 -6.71
CA GLU A 192 -12.63 -8.98 -5.46
C GLU A 192 -12.43 -7.64 -4.76
N ARG A 193 -12.18 -6.55 -5.51
CA ARG A 193 -12.00 -5.19 -4.95
C ARG A 193 -13.23 -4.74 -4.16
N GLU A 194 -14.43 -4.97 -4.69
CA GLU A 194 -15.66 -4.64 -3.98
C GLU A 194 -15.92 -5.56 -2.79
N MET A 195 -15.50 -6.83 -2.88
CA MET A 195 -15.61 -7.78 -1.77
C MET A 195 -14.66 -7.39 -0.64
N GLU A 196 -13.40 -7.08 -0.95
CA GLU A 196 -12.44 -6.56 0.02
C GLU A 196 -12.96 -5.27 0.68
N LEU A 197 -13.47 -4.31 -0.12
CA LEU A 197 -14.05 -3.07 0.39
C LEU A 197 -15.14 -3.34 1.40
N ARG A 198 -16.09 -4.23 1.09
CA ARG A 198 -17.17 -4.61 2.01
C ARG A 198 -16.65 -5.21 3.31
N THR A 199 -15.67 -6.11 3.22
CA THR A 199 -15.05 -6.74 4.40
C THR A 199 -14.29 -5.73 5.25
N LEU A 200 -13.51 -4.85 4.63
CA LEU A 200 -12.70 -3.84 5.34
C LEU A 200 -13.57 -2.76 6.01
N CYS A 201 -14.77 -2.48 5.47
CA CYS A 201 -15.75 -1.53 6.01
C CYS A 201 -16.79 -2.20 6.95
N ASP A 202 -16.81 -3.51 7.09
CA ASP A 202 -17.72 -4.20 8.01
C ASP A 202 -17.36 -3.83 9.47
N GLN A 203 -18.35 -3.50 10.28
CA GLN A 203 -18.16 -3.19 11.70
C GLN A 203 -17.41 -4.32 12.43
N ARG A 204 -17.61 -5.56 12.01
CA ARG A 204 -16.90 -6.74 12.56
C ARG A 204 -15.38 -6.62 12.39
N ALA A 205 -14.87 -6.04 11.29
CA ALA A 205 -13.42 -5.86 11.10
C ALA A 205 -12.82 -4.97 12.20
N MET A 206 -13.51 -3.86 12.54
CA MET A 206 -13.08 -2.97 13.63
C MET A 206 -13.21 -3.65 15.00
N ASP A 207 -14.25 -4.43 15.21
CA ASP A 207 -14.47 -5.17 16.46
C ASP A 207 -13.40 -6.26 16.64
N MET A 208 -13.01 -6.96 15.59
CA MET A 208 -11.90 -7.93 15.59
C MET A 208 -10.57 -7.29 15.94
N VAL A 209 -10.25 -6.14 15.33
CA VAL A 209 -9.03 -5.36 15.62
C VAL A 209 -8.97 -5.01 17.11
N LYS A 210 -10.07 -4.51 17.67
CA LYS A 210 -10.19 -4.17 19.11
C LYS A 210 -10.08 -5.40 20.01
N ALA A 211 -10.81 -6.48 19.68
CA ALA A 211 -10.85 -7.70 20.48
C ALA A 211 -9.46 -8.37 20.60
N GLN A 212 -8.63 -8.22 19.58
CA GLN A 212 -7.28 -8.77 19.56
C GLN A 212 -6.22 -7.83 20.13
N GLY A 213 -6.60 -6.65 20.63
CA GLY A 213 -5.69 -5.64 21.17
C GLY A 213 -4.74 -5.07 20.12
N ILE A 214 -5.16 -5.02 18.85
CA ILE A 214 -4.39 -4.48 17.75
C ILE A 214 -4.59 -2.96 17.70
N HIS A 215 -3.49 -2.23 17.61
CA HIS A 215 -3.49 -0.78 17.37
C HIS A 215 -3.32 -0.50 15.89
N LEU A 216 -4.32 0.13 15.27
CA LEU A 216 -4.22 0.60 13.90
C LEU A 216 -3.26 1.79 13.83
N THR A 217 -2.28 1.73 12.96
CA THR A 217 -1.28 2.77 12.70
C THR A 217 -1.05 2.94 11.21
N SER A 218 -0.24 3.91 10.81
CA SER A 218 0.08 4.17 9.41
C SER A 218 1.59 4.32 9.20
N TYR A 219 2.05 4.21 7.97
CA TYR A 219 3.43 4.53 7.63
C TYR A 219 3.82 5.98 7.93
N ALA A 220 2.87 6.92 7.92
CA ALA A 220 3.12 8.32 8.29
C ALA A 220 3.51 8.43 9.78
N GLU A 221 2.89 7.64 10.65
CA GLU A 221 3.22 7.62 12.09
C GLU A 221 4.57 6.98 12.37
N LEU A 222 4.97 5.97 11.59
CA LEU A 222 6.30 5.37 11.65
C LEU A 222 7.39 6.42 11.36
N GLY A 223 7.23 7.20 10.31
CA GLY A 223 8.18 8.26 9.93
C GLY A 223 8.28 9.36 10.99
N ALA A 224 7.16 9.75 11.60
CA ALA A 224 7.13 10.74 12.67
C ALA A 224 7.86 10.25 13.93
N ALA A 225 7.70 9.00 14.31
CA ALA A 225 8.38 8.41 15.46
C ALA A 225 9.91 8.36 15.26
N ALA A 226 10.39 8.03 14.06
CA ALA A 226 11.81 8.01 13.73
C ALA A 226 12.46 9.41 13.80
N SER A 227 11.73 10.44 13.38
CA SER A 227 12.19 11.84 13.42
C SER A 227 12.34 12.37 14.86
N HIS A 228 11.49 11.96 15.79
CA HIS A 228 11.56 12.35 17.21
C HIS A 228 12.73 11.72 17.95
N VAL A 229 13.18 10.53 17.55
CA VAL A 229 14.34 9.84 18.16
C VAL A 229 15.64 10.52 17.72
N ASN A 230 15.76 10.95 16.47
CA ASN A 230 16.95 11.63 15.97
C ASN A 230 17.10 13.08 16.45
N GLY A 231 15.99 13.78 16.76
CA GLY A 231 16.01 15.15 17.28
C GLY A 231 16.49 15.30 18.72
N ARG A 232 16.60 14.19 19.51
CA ARG A 232 17.07 14.22 20.90
C ARG A 232 18.57 13.96 21.09
N ARG A 233 19.34 13.84 20.00
CA ARG A 233 20.80 13.57 20.08
C ARG A 233 21.72 14.77 19.87
N LEU A 234 21.22 16.00 19.92
CA LEU A 234 22.05 17.21 19.72
C LEU A 234 22.07 18.17 20.92
N ASP A 235 21.82 17.70 22.13
CA ASP A 235 22.06 18.47 23.35
C ASP A 235 22.93 17.65 24.34
N VAL A 236 24.23 17.57 24.02
CA VAL A 236 25.30 17.29 25.01
C VAL A 236 26.55 18.07 24.61
#